data_1e633116b0de1d2af3511ae8dbd7c3bc
#
_entry.id   1e633116b0de1d2af3511ae8dbd7c3bc
#
_cell.length_a   1.000
_cell.length_b   1.000
_cell.length_c   1.000
_cell.angle_alpha   90.00
_cell.angle_beta   90.00
_cell.angle_gamma   90.00
#
_symmetry.space_group_name_H-M   'P 1'
#
loop_
_entity.id
_entity.type
_entity.pdbx_description
1 polymer ?
#
loop_
_entity_poly.entity_id
_entity_poly.type
_entity_poly.pdbx_seq_one_letter_code
_entity_poly.pdbx_strand_id
1 'polypeptide(L)'
;MFLNRKERWIVIGLGNPGQEYERTRHNIGAMVAAELANRSGKKLSSHKSRANLAEYKLSTGESVAVATLRCYMNESGGPTKSLIDFYKAKSDHLIVIHDEL
;
A
#
# COMPACT_ATOMS: atom_id res chain seq x y z
N MET A 1 10.34 13.25 -23.79
CA MET A 1 10.37 13.05 -23.43
C MET A 1 10.25 12.43 -22.64
N PHE A 2 10.43 12.10 -22.39
CA PHE A 2 10.47 11.60 -21.80
C PHE A 2 10.74 10.85 -21.32
N LEU A 3 10.19 10.81 -21.36
CA LEU A 3 11.03 9.94 -21.37
C LEU A 3 11.56 9.18 -20.26
N ASN A 4 12.37 9.38 -19.54
CA ASN A 4 12.93 8.65 -18.43
C ASN A 4 12.04 8.68 -17.19
N ARG A 5 10.75 8.52 -17.41
CA ARG A 5 9.80 8.45 -16.31
C ARG A 5 10.02 7.15 -15.57
N LYS A 6 10.36 7.25 -14.28
CA LYS A 6 10.55 6.08 -13.44
C LYS A 6 9.23 5.42 -13.13
N GLU A 7 9.29 4.13 -12.92
CA GLU A 7 8.10 3.33 -12.62
C GLU A 7 7.56 3.63 -11.23
N ARG A 8 6.28 3.40 -11.06
CA ARG A 8 5.63 3.50 -9.76
C ARG A 8 5.48 2.11 -9.17
N TRP A 9 5.85 1.98 -7.92
CA TRP A 9 5.64 0.76 -7.14
C TRP A 9 4.45 0.95 -6.23
N ILE A 10 3.68 -0.09 -6.04
CA ILE A 10 2.58 -0.10 -5.08
C ILE A 10 2.90 -1.15 -4.03
N VAL A 11 2.90 -0.74 -2.78
CA VAL A 11 3.14 -1.63 -1.63
C VAL A 11 1.87 -1.64 -0.80
N ILE A 12 1.25 -2.80 -0.66
CA ILE A 12 0.00 -2.94 0.09
C ILE A 12 0.25 -3.84 1.29
N GLY A 13 -0.01 -3.31 2.48
CA GLY A 13 0.03 -4.10 3.69
C GLY A 13 -1.36 -4.57 4.06
N LEU A 14 -1.56 -5.86 4.14
CA LEU A 14 -2.86 -6.44 4.46
C LEU A 14 -3.07 -6.55 5.96
N GLY A 15 -4.32 -6.35 6.37
CA GLY A 15 -4.73 -6.49 7.74
C GLY A 15 -6.20 -6.18 7.86
N ASN A 16 -6.82 -6.61 8.96
CA ASN A 16 -8.21 -6.28 9.22
C ASN A 16 -8.28 -4.94 9.97
N PRO A 17 -9.28 -4.11 9.65
CA PRO A 17 -9.43 -2.84 10.34
C PRO A 17 -9.97 -3.06 11.76
N GLY A 18 -9.75 -2.07 12.62
CA GLY A 18 -10.24 -2.07 13.98
C GLY A 18 -9.14 -2.29 15.00
N GLN A 19 -9.32 -1.70 16.18
CA GLN A 19 -8.32 -1.76 17.23
C GLN A 19 -8.06 -3.18 17.71
N GLU A 20 -9.06 -4.04 17.67
CA GLU A 20 -8.92 -5.42 18.12
C GLU A 20 -7.94 -6.22 17.27
N TYR A 21 -7.66 -5.78 16.04
CA TYR A 21 -6.72 -6.46 15.16
C TYR A 21 -5.39 -5.75 15.04
N GLU A 22 -5.29 -4.54 15.59
CA GLU A 22 -4.20 -3.61 15.29
C GLU A 22 -2.82 -4.17 15.55
N ARG A 23 -2.68 -4.97 16.60
CA ARG A 23 -1.39 -5.55 16.99
C ARG A 23 -1.38 -7.06 16.90
N THR A 24 -2.31 -7.63 16.15
CA THR A 24 -2.33 -9.06 15.97
C THR A 24 -1.36 -9.46 14.88
N ARG A 25 -0.96 -10.75 14.92
CA ARG A 25 -0.08 -11.32 13.91
C ARG A 25 -0.63 -11.13 12.50
N HIS A 26 -1.96 -11.24 12.35
CA HIS A 26 -2.58 -11.13 11.03
C HIS A 26 -2.52 -9.73 10.46
N ASN A 27 -2.14 -8.73 11.27
CA ASN A 27 -2.01 -7.35 10.79
C ASN A 27 -0.57 -6.94 10.56
N ILE A 28 0.37 -7.90 10.54
CA ILE A 28 1.77 -7.55 10.34
C ILE A 28 2.00 -6.78 9.03
N GLY A 29 1.26 -7.15 7.98
CA GLY A 29 1.39 -6.43 6.71
C GLY A 29 1.01 -4.97 6.83
N ALA A 30 -0.13 -4.69 7.47
CA ALA A 30 -0.57 -3.31 7.68
C ALA A 30 0.40 -2.55 8.58
N MET A 31 0.96 -3.22 9.59
CA MET A 31 1.94 -2.60 10.47
C MET A 31 3.20 -2.21 9.72
N VAL A 32 3.68 -3.07 8.83
CA VAL A 32 4.87 -2.79 8.02
C VAL A 32 4.59 -1.63 7.08
N ALA A 33 3.42 -1.60 6.44
CA ALA A 33 3.07 -0.50 5.55
C ALA A 33 3.04 0.84 6.30
N ALA A 34 2.45 0.85 7.50
CA ALA A 34 2.41 2.05 8.31
C ALA A 34 3.82 2.52 8.69
N GLU A 35 4.70 1.57 9.00
CA GLU A 35 6.07 1.89 9.35
C GLU A 35 6.85 2.46 8.14
N LEU A 36 6.61 1.91 6.95
CA LEU A 36 7.24 2.44 5.73
C LEU A 36 6.83 3.89 5.50
N ALA A 37 5.53 4.18 5.65
CA ALA A 37 5.05 5.55 5.51
C ALA A 37 5.71 6.47 6.55
N ASN A 38 5.76 6.01 7.79
CA ASN A 38 6.35 6.78 8.88
C ASN A 38 7.82 7.09 8.61
N ARG A 39 8.58 6.11 8.14
CA ARG A 39 10.00 6.30 7.85
C ARG A 39 10.24 7.24 6.68
N SER A 40 9.28 7.37 5.77
CA SER A 40 9.39 8.30 4.66
C SER A 40 8.94 9.71 5.04
N GLY A 41 8.52 9.91 6.29
CA GLY A 41 8.03 11.21 6.75
C GLY A 41 6.60 11.52 6.31
N LYS A 42 5.87 10.52 5.87
CA LYS A 42 4.51 10.70 5.37
C LYS A 42 3.50 10.03 6.30
N LYS A 43 2.25 10.45 6.20
CA LYS A 43 1.16 9.81 6.93
C LYS A 43 0.22 9.17 5.93
N LEU A 44 -0.29 8.00 6.28
CA LEU A 44 -1.34 7.37 5.50
C LEU A 44 -2.59 8.22 5.58
N SER A 45 -3.18 8.55 4.45
CA SER A 45 -4.41 9.34 4.40
C SER A 45 -5.44 8.66 3.52
N SER A 46 -6.70 8.95 3.78
CA SER A 46 -7.81 8.28 3.14
C SER A 46 -7.81 8.52 1.63
N HIS A 47 -8.12 7.46 0.88
CA HIS A 47 -8.22 7.49 -0.57
C HIS A 47 -9.53 6.83 -0.99
N LYS A 48 -10.05 7.23 -2.14
CA LYS A 48 -11.36 6.76 -2.63
C LYS A 48 -11.38 5.26 -2.97
N SER A 49 -10.24 4.63 -3.10
CA SER A 49 -10.15 3.20 -3.40
C SER A 49 -10.35 2.31 -2.17
N ARG A 50 -10.90 2.83 -1.09
CA ARG A 50 -11.07 2.14 0.18
C ARG A 50 -9.72 1.78 0.78
N ALA A 51 -8.77 2.69 0.64
CA ALA A 51 -7.41 2.51 1.13
C ALA A 51 -6.95 3.76 1.85
N ASN A 52 -5.97 3.59 2.71
CA ASN A 52 -5.20 4.71 3.24
C ASN A 52 -3.85 4.66 2.54
N LEU A 53 -3.42 5.80 2.05
CA LEU A 53 -2.25 5.88 1.16
C LEU A 53 -1.23 6.90 1.64
N ALA A 54 0.02 6.62 1.36
CA ALA A 54 1.08 7.61 1.40
C ALA A 54 1.94 7.43 0.14
N GLU A 55 2.35 8.54 -0.46
CA GLU A 55 3.18 8.52 -1.67
C GLU A 55 4.49 9.21 -1.39
N TYR A 56 5.57 8.65 -1.89
CA TYR A 56 6.89 9.28 -1.77
C TYR A 56 7.78 8.79 -2.92
N LYS A 57 8.91 9.46 -3.08
CA LYS A 57 9.89 9.09 -4.09
C LYS A 57 11.14 8.55 -3.44
N LEU A 58 11.72 7.56 -4.07
CA LEU A 58 13.03 7.04 -3.69
C LEU A 58 14.11 7.94 -4.26
N SER A 59 15.32 7.83 -3.71
CA SER A 59 16.46 8.60 -4.21
C SER A 59 16.77 8.29 -5.66
N THR A 60 16.38 7.12 -6.14
CA THR A 60 16.57 6.72 -7.54
C THR A 60 15.56 7.38 -8.48
N GLY A 61 14.56 8.07 -7.95
CA GLY A 61 13.52 8.73 -8.75
C GLY A 61 12.24 7.93 -8.92
N GLU A 62 12.23 6.67 -8.52
CA GLU A 62 11.03 5.86 -8.58
C GLU A 62 10.01 6.33 -7.53
N SER A 63 8.73 6.22 -7.87
CA SER A 63 7.66 6.60 -6.96
C SER A 63 7.11 5.36 -6.25
N VAL A 64 6.74 5.53 -4.99
CA VAL A 64 6.16 4.45 -4.18
C VAL A 64 4.84 4.94 -3.62
N ALA A 65 3.80 4.14 -3.77
CA ALA A 65 2.53 4.34 -3.09
C ALA A 65 2.39 3.19 -2.09
N VAL A 66 2.44 3.51 -0.81
CA VAL A 66 2.27 2.50 0.24
C VAL A 66 0.86 2.63 0.80
N ALA A 67 0.18 1.51 0.99
CA ALA A 67 -1.24 1.51 1.34
C ALA A 67 -1.56 0.46 2.38
N THR A 68 -2.56 0.78 3.20
CA THR A 68 -3.33 -0.21 3.95
C THR A 68 -4.77 -0.12 3.43
N LEU A 69 -5.52 -1.21 3.55
CA LEU A 69 -6.88 -1.25 2.99
C LEU A 69 -7.92 -1.11 4.10
N ARG A 70 -9.01 -0.38 3.80
CA ARG A 70 -10.11 -0.20 4.74
C ARG A 70 -11.18 -1.25 4.46
N CYS A 71 -10.77 -2.51 4.49
CA CYS A 71 -11.67 -3.64 4.30
C CYS A 71 -11.10 -4.84 5.05
N TYR A 72 -11.89 -5.85 5.27
CA TYR A 72 -11.37 -7.09 5.84
C TYR A 72 -10.50 -7.80 4.81
N MET A 73 -9.56 -8.61 5.29
CA MET A 73 -8.55 -9.24 4.44
C MET A 73 -9.17 -10.04 3.30
N ASN A 74 -10.28 -10.71 3.54
CA ASN A 74 -10.95 -11.51 2.52
C ASN A 74 -11.60 -10.67 1.43
N GLU A 75 -11.58 -9.34 1.56
CA GLU A 75 -12.15 -8.42 0.58
C GLU A 75 -11.09 -7.57 -0.11
N SER A 76 -9.83 -7.97 0.01
CA SER A 76 -8.71 -7.13 -0.43
C SER A 76 -8.61 -6.97 -1.96
N GLY A 77 -9.20 -7.90 -2.71
CA GLY A 77 -9.05 -7.88 -4.17
C GLY A 77 -9.60 -6.63 -4.83
N GLY A 78 -10.78 -6.16 -4.39
CA GLY A 78 -11.39 -4.98 -4.97
C GLY A 78 -10.57 -3.71 -4.79
N PRO A 79 -10.24 -3.34 -3.54
CA PRO A 79 -9.40 -2.16 -3.31
C PRO A 79 -8.03 -2.26 -3.96
N THR A 80 -7.41 -3.44 -3.98
CA THR A 80 -6.13 -3.64 -4.64
C THR A 80 -6.23 -3.34 -6.14
N LYS A 81 -7.26 -3.89 -6.78
CA LYS A 81 -7.46 -3.63 -8.20
C LYS A 81 -7.71 -2.14 -8.46
N SER A 82 -8.47 -1.49 -7.59
CA SER A 82 -8.74 -0.06 -7.71
C SER A 82 -7.45 0.76 -7.67
N LEU A 83 -6.52 0.39 -6.79
CA LEU A 83 -5.23 1.09 -6.71
C LEU A 83 -4.39 0.84 -7.95
N ILE A 84 -4.33 -0.39 -8.43
CA ILE A 84 -3.58 -0.71 -9.63
C ILE A 84 -4.12 0.10 -10.80
N ASP A 85 -5.44 0.17 -10.94
CA ASP A 85 -6.07 0.91 -12.03
C ASP A 85 -5.84 2.42 -11.89
N PHE A 86 -5.92 2.94 -10.66
CA PHE A 86 -5.72 4.36 -10.40
C PHE A 86 -4.33 4.82 -10.82
N TYR A 87 -3.32 4.03 -10.47
CA TYR A 87 -1.93 4.36 -10.78
C TYR A 87 -1.48 3.84 -12.13
N LYS A 88 -2.29 3.01 -12.79
CA LYS A 88 -1.92 2.35 -14.05
C LYS A 88 -0.62 1.59 -13.88
N ALA A 89 -0.47 0.93 -12.75
CA ALA A 89 0.76 0.24 -12.41
C ALA A 89 0.83 -1.11 -13.10
N LYS A 90 2.05 -1.54 -13.38
CA LYS A 90 2.28 -2.88 -13.90
C LYS A 90 2.14 -3.89 -12.79
N SER A 91 1.69 -5.09 -13.12
CA SER A 91 1.47 -6.14 -12.11
C SER A 91 2.76 -6.58 -11.43
N ASP A 92 3.91 -6.44 -12.11
CA ASP A 92 5.20 -6.81 -11.51
C ASP A 92 5.77 -5.70 -10.63
N HIS A 93 5.05 -4.59 -10.47
CA HIS A 93 5.41 -3.50 -9.56
C HIS A 93 4.48 -3.44 -8.36
N LEU A 94 3.82 -4.54 -8.04
CA LEU A 94 2.94 -4.65 -6.88
C LEU A 94 3.59 -5.56 -5.85
N ILE A 95 3.74 -5.06 -4.63
CA ILE A 95 4.24 -5.83 -3.50
C ILE A 95 3.13 -5.89 -2.46
N VAL A 96 2.76 -7.10 -2.07
CA VAL A 96 1.73 -7.30 -1.04
C VAL A 96 2.41 -7.94 0.17
N ILE A 97 2.24 -7.31 1.31
CA ILE A 97 2.82 -7.77 2.57
C ILE A 97 1.69 -8.32 3.43
N HIS A 98 1.83 -9.57 3.84
CA HIS A 98 0.82 -10.23 4.65
C HIS A 98 1.49 -11.24 5.57
N ASP A 99 0.72 -11.73 6.53
CA ASP A 99 1.22 -12.80 7.38
C ASP A 99 1.20 -14.12 6.61
N GLU A 100 1.84 -15.11 7.20
CA GLU A 100 1.89 -16.43 6.62
C GLU A 100 0.52 -17.10 6.73
N LEU A 101 0.11 -17.76 5.68
CA LEU A 101 -1.17 -18.46 5.66
C LEU A 101 -1.04 -19.89 6.20
#